data_5046323fd348244ae74f9f0eeb306e01
#
_entry.id   5046323fd348244ae74f9f0eeb306e01
#
_cell.length_a   1.000
_cell.length_b   1.000
_cell.length_c   1.000
_cell.angle_alpha   90.00
_cell.angle_beta   90.00
_cell.angle_gamma   90.00
#
_symmetry.space_group_name_H-M   'P 1'
#
loop_
_entity.id
_entity.type
_entity.pdbx_description
1 polymer ?
#
loop_
_entity_poly.entity_id
_entity_poly.type
_entity_poly.pdbx_seq_one_letter_code
_entity_poly.pdbx_strand_id
1 'polypeptide(L)'
;GDNCPYFIILTSYEDFQMARDALSYQVSDYLVKLELTPEVLKNAIDRVLTQISRSRKKQMSAVNIHPFYDKFLISLLHDLFESEEQFRLQSLDLNLNFDYGAYVCCYGEILSPQADQMSAEKQMPLFTSSLQMIRELGGKYLPLYALSLDLRHFALIFCFADAVDTDDYVENVTEILHNISGTLQNYYNVSLRCGIGIPVQTPGTICDSYQYARQIFQNTESHDAIVAFDTGHSQEKAKNSFNISLFKNDLTRAFEEYDPDILHNTIQSICDLFRDHPGHYVQALDAASNILYLSISLLQDGESIVSGFFADDPDGYRSLYKQSNVDHVIQWLQFFCG
;
A
#
# COMPACT_ATOMS: atom_id res chain seq x y z
N GLY A 1 -15.10 3.90 7.76
CA GLY A 1 -15.48 3.78 9.13
C GLY A 1 -16.12 2.48 9.47
N ASP A 2 -15.35 1.55 10.04
CA ASP A 2 -15.77 0.17 10.37
C ASP A 2 -16.69 0.05 11.59
N ASN A 3 -17.34 1.13 11.98
CA ASN A 3 -18.32 1.17 13.07
C ASN A 3 -19.68 1.69 12.60
N CYS A 4 -20.15 1.26 11.42
CA CYS A 4 -21.55 1.50 11.07
C CYS A 4 -22.41 0.63 11.97
N PRO A 5 -23.28 1.22 12.82
CA PRO A 5 -24.14 0.44 13.71
C PRO A 5 -25.13 -0.37 12.86
N TYR A 6 -25.40 -1.59 13.29
CA TYR A 6 -26.46 -2.40 12.72
C TYR A 6 -27.79 -1.99 13.33
N PHE A 7 -28.78 -1.71 12.51
CA PHE A 7 -30.09 -1.23 12.94
C PHE A 7 -31.15 -2.34 12.83
N ILE A 8 -31.88 -2.58 13.92
CA ILE A 8 -33.12 -3.34 13.92
C ILE A 8 -34.25 -2.36 14.22
N ILE A 9 -35.18 -2.21 13.28
CA ILE A 9 -36.32 -1.34 13.47
C ILE A 9 -37.43 -2.12 14.20
N LEU A 10 -37.98 -1.51 15.26
CA LEU A 10 -39.11 -2.01 15.99
C LEU A 10 -40.29 -1.06 15.84
N THR A 11 -41.37 -1.51 15.19
CA THR A 11 -42.54 -0.67 14.86
C THR A 11 -43.84 -1.24 15.41
N SER A 12 -44.82 -0.36 15.59
CA SER A 12 -46.18 -0.76 15.96
C SER A 12 -47.10 -0.93 14.74
N TYR A 13 -46.61 -0.63 13.56
CA TYR A 13 -47.38 -0.67 12.32
C TYR A 13 -46.89 -1.80 11.39
N GLU A 14 -47.88 -2.58 10.89
CA GLU A 14 -47.65 -3.52 9.78
C GLU A 14 -47.78 -2.77 8.44
N ASP A 15 -46.77 -2.03 8.06
CA ASP A 15 -46.76 -1.35 6.79
C ASP A 15 -45.66 -1.92 5.90
N PHE A 16 -46.10 -2.61 4.84
CA PHE A 16 -45.19 -3.24 3.86
C PHE A 16 -44.32 -2.20 3.14
N GLN A 17 -44.80 -0.99 2.93
CA GLN A 17 -44.03 0.10 2.32
C GLN A 17 -42.89 0.54 3.23
N MET A 18 -43.19 0.75 4.52
CA MET A 18 -42.16 1.13 5.51
C MET A 18 -41.10 0.04 5.69
N ALA A 19 -41.50 -1.23 5.66
CA ALA A 19 -40.55 -2.36 5.72
C ALA A 19 -39.62 -2.38 4.50
N ARG A 20 -40.18 -2.14 3.30
CA ARG A 20 -39.41 -2.09 2.05
C ARG A 20 -38.47 -0.88 2.01
N ASP A 21 -38.92 0.26 2.49
CA ASP A 21 -38.09 1.47 2.56
C ASP A 21 -36.97 1.29 3.58
N ALA A 22 -37.25 0.70 4.75
CA ALA A 22 -36.24 0.35 5.75
C ALA A 22 -35.13 -0.56 5.18
N LEU A 23 -35.53 -1.59 4.42
CA LEU A 23 -34.59 -2.48 3.74
C LEU A 23 -33.75 -1.76 2.69
N SER A 24 -34.30 -0.74 1.98
CA SER A 24 -33.55 0.08 1.04
C SER A 24 -32.46 0.93 1.70
N TYR A 25 -32.63 1.25 2.99
CA TYR A 25 -31.64 1.93 3.82
C TYR A 25 -30.68 0.96 4.56
N GLN A 26 -30.62 -0.31 4.13
CA GLN A 26 -29.73 -1.33 4.66
C GLN A 26 -29.93 -1.62 6.18
N VAL A 27 -31.17 -1.51 6.67
CA VAL A 27 -31.52 -1.94 8.02
C VAL A 27 -31.40 -3.46 8.09
N SER A 28 -30.83 -3.97 9.18
CA SER A 28 -30.52 -5.39 9.33
C SER A 28 -31.76 -6.25 9.57
N ASP A 29 -32.77 -5.71 10.21
CA ASP A 29 -34.06 -6.38 10.42
C ASP A 29 -35.17 -5.38 10.75
N TYR A 30 -36.45 -5.83 10.55
CA TYR A 30 -37.64 -5.04 10.81
C TYR A 30 -38.64 -5.91 11.58
N LEU A 31 -39.00 -5.50 12.79
CA LEU A 31 -39.86 -6.25 13.70
C LEU A 31 -41.12 -5.46 14.01
N VAL A 32 -42.27 -6.15 14.00
CA VAL A 32 -43.56 -5.60 14.41
C VAL A 32 -43.80 -5.91 15.90
N LYS A 33 -44.11 -4.90 16.71
CA LYS A 33 -44.29 -5.03 18.17
C LYS A 33 -45.37 -6.01 18.56
N LEU A 34 -46.43 -6.11 17.75
CA LEU A 34 -47.53 -7.03 18.02
C LEU A 34 -47.16 -8.50 17.87
N GLU A 35 -46.16 -8.79 17.04
CA GLU A 35 -45.67 -10.15 16.81
C GLU A 35 -44.36 -10.45 17.57
N LEU A 36 -43.91 -9.51 18.40
CA LEU A 36 -42.65 -9.61 19.12
C LEU A 36 -42.75 -10.66 20.23
N THR A 37 -42.07 -11.76 20.02
CA THR A 37 -41.84 -12.78 21.07
C THR A 37 -40.34 -12.82 21.41
N PRO A 38 -39.97 -13.39 22.59
CA PRO A 38 -38.54 -13.58 22.90
C PRO A 38 -37.76 -14.33 21.83
N GLU A 39 -38.38 -15.32 21.17
CA GLU A 39 -37.79 -16.11 20.12
C GLU A 39 -37.58 -15.28 18.86
N VAL A 40 -38.54 -14.44 18.46
CA VAL A 40 -38.45 -13.56 17.28
C VAL A 40 -37.32 -12.55 17.46
N LEU A 41 -37.25 -11.93 18.65
CA LEU A 41 -36.17 -10.98 18.99
C LEU A 41 -34.79 -11.66 18.98
N LYS A 42 -34.70 -12.84 19.61
CA LYS A 42 -33.46 -13.61 19.64
C LYS A 42 -33.00 -13.96 18.23
N ASN A 43 -33.87 -14.45 17.35
CA ASN A 43 -33.56 -14.79 15.99
C ASN A 43 -33.08 -13.58 15.16
N ALA A 44 -33.65 -12.40 15.41
CA ALA A 44 -33.20 -11.15 14.76
C ALA A 44 -31.80 -10.76 15.24
N ILE A 45 -31.53 -10.84 16.54
CA ILE A 45 -30.20 -10.59 17.10
C ILE A 45 -29.18 -11.61 16.58
N ASP A 46 -29.52 -12.89 16.55
CA ASP A 46 -28.65 -13.97 16.07
C ASP A 46 -28.30 -13.76 14.56
N ARG A 47 -29.24 -13.28 13.75
CA ARG A 47 -28.98 -12.88 12.34
C ARG A 47 -27.97 -11.75 12.26
N VAL A 48 -28.14 -10.69 13.05
CA VAL A 48 -27.20 -9.55 13.10
C VAL A 48 -25.82 -10.01 13.58
N LEU A 49 -25.75 -10.81 14.64
CA LEU A 49 -24.49 -11.37 15.15
C LEU A 49 -23.80 -12.25 14.10
N THR A 50 -24.57 -12.99 13.30
CA THR A 50 -24.04 -13.77 12.18
C THR A 50 -23.50 -12.88 11.07
N GLN A 51 -24.19 -11.77 10.76
CA GLN A 51 -23.69 -10.76 9.80
C GLN A 51 -22.40 -10.11 10.30
N ILE A 52 -22.36 -9.70 11.57
CA ILE A 52 -21.15 -9.15 12.22
C ILE A 52 -20.00 -10.17 12.15
N SER A 53 -20.27 -11.43 12.49
CA SER A 53 -19.28 -12.50 12.46
C SER A 53 -18.78 -12.81 11.05
N ARG A 54 -19.65 -12.75 10.03
CA ARG A 54 -19.27 -12.90 8.62
C ARG A 54 -18.45 -11.70 8.12
N SER A 55 -18.82 -10.48 8.50
CA SER A 55 -18.05 -9.27 8.20
C SER A 55 -16.70 -9.30 8.89
N ARG A 56 -16.63 -9.69 10.17
CA ARG A 56 -15.37 -9.90 10.91
C ARG A 56 -14.54 -11.05 10.34
N LYS A 57 -15.16 -12.18 9.92
CA LYS A 57 -14.43 -13.26 9.22
C LYS A 57 -13.91 -12.82 7.86
N LYS A 58 -14.65 -12.01 7.09
CA LYS A 58 -14.14 -11.40 5.86
C LYS A 58 -12.98 -10.44 6.17
N GLN A 59 -13.08 -9.64 7.22
CA GLN A 59 -11.98 -8.78 7.68
C GLN A 59 -10.79 -9.59 8.23
N MET A 60 -11.04 -10.63 9.04
CA MET A 60 -9.96 -11.51 9.54
C MET A 60 -9.34 -12.35 8.42
N SER A 61 -10.11 -12.80 7.43
CA SER A 61 -9.55 -13.45 6.23
C SER A 61 -8.76 -12.46 5.37
N ALA A 62 -9.21 -11.21 5.27
CA ALA A 62 -8.45 -10.13 4.63
C ALA A 62 -7.18 -9.79 5.45
N VAL A 63 -7.26 -9.73 6.78
CA VAL A 63 -6.12 -9.49 7.67
C VAL A 63 -5.06 -10.60 7.59
N ASN A 64 -5.47 -11.85 7.40
CA ASN A 64 -4.53 -12.97 7.26
C ASN A 64 -3.94 -13.13 5.83
N ILE A 65 -4.52 -12.49 4.82
CA ILE A 65 -4.01 -12.47 3.44
C ILE A 65 -3.16 -11.21 3.19
N HIS A 66 -3.39 -10.13 3.92
CA HIS A 66 -2.67 -8.86 3.77
C HIS A 66 -1.13 -9.00 3.79
N PRO A 67 -0.50 -9.69 4.73
CA PRO A 67 0.97 -9.80 4.72
C PRO A 67 1.52 -10.47 3.47
N PHE A 68 0.86 -11.53 2.96
CA PHE A 68 1.28 -12.23 1.75
C PHE A 68 0.99 -11.41 0.48
N TYR A 69 -0.13 -10.71 0.44
CA TYR A 69 -0.47 -9.79 -0.63
C TYR A 69 0.52 -8.63 -0.71
N ASP A 70 0.80 -7.97 0.41
CA ASP A 70 1.74 -6.85 0.47
C ASP A 70 3.16 -7.33 0.09
N LYS A 71 3.58 -8.49 0.61
CA LYS A 71 4.86 -9.12 0.26
C LYS A 71 4.96 -9.40 -1.25
N PHE A 72 3.91 -9.96 -1.86
CA PHE A 72 3.86 -10.21 -3.29
C PHE A 72 4.00 -8.92 -4.11
N LEU A 73 3.25 -7.87 -3.75
CA LEU A 73 3.34 -6.58 -4.45
C LEU A 73 4.70 -5.92 -4.26
N ILE A 74 5.29 -5.99 -3.07
CA ILE A 74 6.66 -5.51 -2.83
C ILE A 74 7.64 -6.25 -3.74
N SER A 75 7.54 -7.58 -3.80
CA SER A 75 8.40 -8.38 -4.68
C SER A 75 8.23 -7.98 -6.14
N LEU A 76 7.01 -7.68 -6.58
CA LEU A 76 6.72 -7.23 -7.94
C LEU A 76 7.31 -5.85 -8.25
N LEU A 77 7.12 -4.88 -7.34
CA LEU A 77 7.60 -3.51 -7.52
C LEU A 77 9.13 -3.40 -7.50
N HIS A 78 9.82 -4.36 -6.87
CA HIS A 78 11.28 -4.37 -6.73
C HIS A 78 11.97 -5.47 -7.52
N ASP A 79 11.24 -6.17 -8.42
CA ASP A 79 11.76 -7.27 -9.23
C ASP A 79 12.46 -8.34 -8.37
N LEU A 80 11.81 -8.80 -7.28
CA LEU A 80 12.38 -9.77 -6.34
C LEU A 80 11.98 -11.22 -6.63
N PHE A 81 11.23 -11.49 -7.70
CA PHE A 81 10.94 -12.86 -8.12
C PHE A 81 12.17 -13.50 -8.78
N GLU A 82 12.48 -14.72 -8.40
CA GLU A 82 13.59 -15.48 -8.95
C GLU A 82 13.29 -15.98 -10.36
N SER A 83 12.00 -16.22 -10.66
CA SER A 83 11.54 -16.72 -11.95
C SER A 83 10.09 -16.30 -12.24
N GLU A 84 9.75 -16.29 -13.53
CA GLU A 84 8.37 -16.07 -13.99
C GLU A 84 7.41 -17.14 -13.46
N GLU A 85 7.90 -18.36 -13.26
CA GLU A 85 7.10 -19.46 -12.70
C GLU A 85 6.76 -19.20 -11.24
N GLN A 86 7.69 -18.71 -10.43
CA GLN A 86 7.47 -18.33 -9.03
C GLN A 86 6.41 -17.21 -8.95
N PHE A 87 6.54 -16.16 -9.78
CA PHE A 87 5.53 -15.10 -9.89
C PHE A 87 4.15 -15.69 -10.20
N ARG A 88 4.05 -16.56 -11.22
CA ARG A 88 2.79 -17.16 -11.64
C ARG A 88 2.14 -18.00 -10.54
N LEU A 89 2.92 -18.85 -9.85
CA LEU A 89 2.40 -19.69 -8.78
C LEU A 89 1.88 -18.85 -7.61
N GLN A 90 2.66 -17.86 -7.16
CA GLN A 90 2.26 -16.98 -6.05
C GLN A 90 1.06 -16.11 -6.41
N SER A 91 0.96 -15.61 -7.65
CA SER A 91 -0.22 -14.86 -8.09
C SER A 91 -1.48 -15.71 -8.08
N LEU A 92 -1.40 -16.98 -8.49
CA LEU A 92 -2.52 -17.94 -8.43
C LEU A 92 -2.93 -18.24 -6.99
N ASP A 93 -1.98 -18.49 -6.10
CA ASP A 93 -2.24 -18.78 -4.69
C ASP A 93 -2.95 -17.62 -3.99
N LEU A 94 -2.61 -16.38 -4.36
CA LEU A 94 -3.24 -15.15 -3.85
C LEU A 94 -4.49 -14.74 -4.62
N ASN A 95 -4.87 -15.50 -5.66
CA ASN A 95 -5.99 -15.18 -6.56
C ASN A 95 -5.87 -13.77 -7.17
N LEU A 96 -4.66 -13.41 -7.60
CA LEU A 96 -4.36 -12.15 -8.26
C LEU A 96 -4.32 -12.36 -9.78
N ASN A 97 -4.93 -11.43 -10.52
CA ASN A 97 -4.94 -11.46 -11.97
C ASN A 97 -3.95 -10.44 -12.54
N PHE A 98 -2.97 -10.91 -13.28
CA PHE A 98 -2.01 -10.09 -14.03
C PHE A 98 -2.06 -10.41 -15.54
N ASP A 99 -3.24 -10.78 -16.04
CA ASP A 99 -3.50 -10.98 -17.46
C ASP A 99 -4.14 -9.70 -18.05
N TYR A 100 -3.30 -8.68 -18.25
CA TYR A 100 -3.69 -7.38 -18.79
C TYR A 100 -2.73 -6.96 -19.89
N GLY A 101 -3.21 -6.08 -20.78
CA GLY A 101 -2.44 -5.56 -21.91
C GLY A 101 -1.36 -4.55 -21.53
N ALA A 102 -1.55 -3.82 -20.43
CA ALA A 102 -0.55 -2.89 -19.92
C ALA A 102 -0.73 -2.58 -18.42
N TYR A 103 0.34 -2.03 -17.83
CA TYR A 103 0.40 -1.62 -16.42
C TYR A 103 1.04 -0.24 -16.31
N VAL A 104 0.51 0.59 -15.41
CA VAL A 104 1.09 1.88 -15.05
C VAL A 104 1.20 1.96 -13.53
N CYS A 105 2.40 2.20 -13.03
CA CYS A 105 2.62 2.40 -11.61
C CYS A 105 2.52 3.87 -11.23
N CYS A 106 2.01 4.12 -10.03
CA CYS A 106 2.08 5.41 -9.38
C CYS A 106 2.74 5.25 -8.02
N TYR A 107 3.60 6.20 -7.68
CA TYR A 107 4.12 6.37 -6.34
C TYR A 107 3.52 7.64 -5.75
N GLY A 108 2.93 7.55 -4.56
CA GLY A 108 2.21 8.68 -4.00
C GLY A 108 2.41 8.86 -2.50
N GLU A 109 2.10 10.08 -2.05
CA GLU A 109 2.08 10.49 -0.66
C GLU A 109 0.71 11.07 -0.30
N ILE A 110 0.23 10.71 0.88
CA ILE A 110 -0.99 11.26 1.47
C ILE A 110 -0.59 12.44 2.37
N LEU A 111 -1.02 13.63 2.00
CA LEU A 111 -0.72 14.87 2.70
C LEU A 111 -1.92 15.32 3.53
N SER A 112 -1.72 15.58 4.81
CA SER A 112 -2.75 16.12 5.69
C SER A 112 -2.14 17.18 6.62
N PRO A 113 -2.54 18.45 6.50
CA PRO A 113 -2.07 19.51 7.38
C PRO A 113 -2.39 19.28 8.86
N GLN A 114 -3.40 18.44 9.14
CA GLN A 114 -3.82 18.11 10.49
C GLN A 114 -3.06 16.91 11.07
N ALA A 115 -2.60 16.00 10.21
CA ALA A 115 -1.93 14.77 10.66
C ALA A 115 -0.65 15.07 11.43
N ASP A 116 0.12 16.08 11.04
CA ASP A 116 1.37 16.45 11.70
C ASP A 116 1.18 16.93 13.15
N GLN A 117 -0.05 17.32 13.50
CA GLN A 117 -0.44 17.74 14.84
C GLN A 117 -1.13 16.62 15.64
N MET A 118 -1.40 15.47 15.02
CA MET A 118 -2.07 14.34 15.66
C MET A 118 -1.07 13.37 16.28
N SER A 119 -1.51 12.66 17.33
CA SER A 119 -0.75 11.52 17.84
C SER A 119 -0.72 10.38 16.82
N ALA A 120 0.33 9.55 16.84
CA ALA A 120 0.51 8.42 15.94
C ALA A 120 -0.71 7.47 15.88
N GLU A 121 -1.39 7.27 17.01
CA GLU A 121 -2.62 6.47 17.11
C GLU A 121 -3.78 7.01 16.26
N LYS A 122 -3.83 8.34 16.05
CA LYS A 122 -4.86 8.98 15.22
C LYS A 122 -4.44 9.12 13.76
N GLN A 123 -3.14 9.19 13.49
CA GLN A 123 -2.61 9.24 12.13
C GLN A 123 -2.89 7.94 11.37
N MET A 124 -2.62 6.79 12.00
CA MET A 124 -2.77 5.48 11.37
C MET A 124 -4.16 5.23 10.78
N PRO A 125 -5.29 5.44 11.52
CA PRO A 125 -6.63 5.28 10.95
C PRO A 125 -6.90 6.23 9.77
N LEU A 126 -6.41 7.47 9.81
CA LEU A 126 -6.58 8.44 8.74
C LEU A 126 -5.94 7.94 7.44
N PHE A 127 -4.67 7.54 7.49
CA PHE A 127 -3.95 7.06 6.32
C PHE A 127 -4.49 5.73 5.80
N THR A 128 -4.83 4.79 6.70
CA THR A 128 -5.45 3.52 6.31
C THR A 128 -6.80 3.73 5.61
N SER A 129 -7.64 4.62 6.15
CA SER A 129 -8.94 4.94 5.54
C SER A 129 -8.78 5.67 4.21
N SER A 130 -7.79 6.55 4.11
CA SER A 130 -7.47 7.24 2.85
C SER A 130 -7.02 6.26 1.77
N LEU A 131 -6.10 5.34 2.09
CA LEU A 131 -5.65 4.32 1.15
C LEU A 131 -6.79 3.36 0.74
N GLN A 132 -7.65 3.00 1.67
CA GLN A 132 -8.83 2.19 1.37
C GLN A 132 -9.77 2.92 0.40
N MET A 133 -10.00 4.22 0.61
CA MET A 133 -10.80 5.04 -0.30
C MET A 133 -10.14 5.16 -1.68
N ILE A 134 -8.81 5.35 -1.75
CA ILE A 134 -8.06 5.33 -3.02
C ILE A 134 -8.31 4.03 -3.77
N ARG A 135 -8.21 2.89 -3.09
CA ARG A 135 -8.47 1.56 -3.65
C ARG A 135 -9.89 1.41 -4.16
N GLU A 136 -10.88 1.82 -3.39
CA GLU A 136 -12.29 1.69 -3.75
C GLU A 136 -12.69 2.62 -4.89
N LEU A 137 -12.25 3.86 -4.87
CA LEU A 137 -12.55 4.83 -5.91
C LEU A 137 -11.80 4.51 -7.21
N GLY A 138 -10.51 4.24 -7.13
CA GLY A 138 -9.71 3.89 -8.30
C GLY A 138 -10.19 2.62 -8.96
N GLY A 139 -10.55 1.61 -8.17
CA GLY A 139 -11.10 0.34 -8.67
C GLY A 139 -12.45 0.43 -9.40
N LYS A 140 -13.13 1.57 -9.32
CA LYS A 140 -14.35 1.82 -10.12
C LYS A 140 -14.03 2.20 -11.56
N TYR A 141 -12.85 2.74 -11.82
CA TYR A 141 -12.42 3.18 -13.14
C TYR A 141 -11.59 2.13 -13.86
N LEU A 142 -10.58 1.60 -13.17
CA LEU A 142 -9.66 0.59 -13.69
C LEU A 142 -9.35 -0.45 -12.61
N PRO A 143 -9.12 -1.72 -13.00
CA PRO A 143 -8.54 -2.68 -12.09
C PRO A 143 -7.22 -2.13 -11.54
N LEU A 144 -7.05 -2.17 -10.21
CA LEU A 144 -5.86 -1.63 -9.61
C LEU A 144 -5.44 -2.45 -8.37
N TYR A 145 -4.14 -2.51 -8.15
CA TYR A 145 -3.54 -2.99 -6.93
C TYR A 145 -2.98 -1.80 -6.15
N ALA A 146 -3.21 -1.77 -4.84
CA ALA A 146 -2.74 -0.70 -3.98
C ALA A 146 -1.97 -1.27 -2.79
N LEU A 147 -0.80 -0.70 -2.52
CA LEU A 147 0.11 -1.10 -1.47
C LEU A 147 0.45 0.10 -0.59
N SER A 148 0.38 -0.07 0.73
CA SER A 148 0.96 0.87 1.68
C SER A 148 2.46 0.59 1.79
N LEU A 149 3.29 1.56 1.51
CA LEU A 149 4.74 1.44 1.64
C LEU A 149 5.18 1.83 3.05
N ASP A 150 4.59 2.88 3.58
CA ASP A 150 4.76 3.34 4.96
C ASP A 150 3.50 4.05 5.45
N LEU A 151 3.61 4.85 6.50
CA LEU A 151 2.47 5.54 7.09
C LEU A 151 1.79 6.52 6.10
N ARG A 152 2.54 7.13 5.18
CA ARG A 152 2.06 8.19 4.27
C ARG A 152 2.19 7.82 2.80
N HIS A 153 3.18 6.99 2.46
CA HIS A 153 3.47 6.65 1.08
C HIS A 153 2.76 5.37 0.65
N PHE A 154 2.37 5.37 -0.61
CA PHE A 154 1.68 4.24 -1.23
C PHE A 154 2.16 4.03 -2.67
N ALA A 155 1.95 2.82 -3.16
CA ALA A 155 2.09 2.49 -4.55
C ALA A 155 0.75 2.00 -5.12
N LEU A 156 0.47 2.38 -6.36
CA LEU A 156 -0.67 1.87 -7.13
C LEU A 156 -0.14 1.23 -8.42
N ILE A 157 -0.78 0.14 -8.84
CA ILE A 157 -0.55 -0.50 -10.13
C ILE A 157 -1.88 -0.51 -10.85
N PHE A 158 -2.06 0.38 -11.81
CA PHE A 158 -3.22 0.40 -12.70
C PHE A 158 -3.05 -0.62 -13.81
N CYS A 159 -4.09 -1.40 -14.08
CA CYS A 159 -4.10 -2.47 -15.07
C CYS A 159 -5.06 -2.12 -16.22
N PHE A 160 -4.59 -2.23 -17.45
CA PHE A 160 -5.33 -1.91 -18.67
C PHE A 160 -5.59 -3.17 -19.47
N ALA A 161 -6.84 -3.38 -19.89
CA ALA A 161 -7.24 -4.58 -20.63
C ALA A 161 -6.53 -4.70 -21.98
N ASP A 162 -6.38 -3.58 -22.68
CA ASP A 162 -5.77 -3.51 -24.01
C ASP A 162 -4.47 -2.71 -23.98
N ALA A 163 -3.59 -2.97 -24.94
CA ALA A 163 -2.44 -2.12 -25.20
C ALA A 163 -2.93 -0.84 -25.90
N VAL A 164 -2.94 0.27 -25.17
CA VAL A 164 -3.33 1.61 -25.64
C VAL A 164 -2.09 2.47 -25.87
N ASP A 165 -2.19 3.56 -26.61
CA ASP A 165 -1.06 4.48 -26.84
C ASP A 165 -0.57 5.16 -25.56
N THR A 166 0.70 5.54 -25.53
CA THR A 166 1.39 5.99 -24.31
C THR A 166 0.74 7.23 -23.69
N ASP A 167 0.27 8.15 -24.51
CA ASP A 167 -0.32 9.42 -24.04
C ASP A 167 -1.69 9.21 -23.39
N ASP A 168 -2.49 8.26 -23.90
CA ASP A 168 -3.83 7.97 -23.38
C ASP A 168 -3.79 7.36 -21.96
N TYR A 169 -2.75 6.57 -21.61
CA TYR A 169 -2.62 6.01 -20.27
C TYR A 169 -2.36 7.08 -19.22
N VAL A 170 -1.47 8.01 -19.54
CA VAL A 170 -1.08 9.08 -18.64
C VAL A 170 -2.27 9.98 -18.34
N GLU A 171 -3.04 10.36 -19.37
CA GLU A 171 -4.23 11.21 -19.22
C GLU A 171 -5.28 10.51 -18.35
N ASN A 172 -5.60 9.24 -18.64
CA ASN A 172 -6.56 8.45 -17.88
C ASN A 172 -6.17 8.32 -16.40
N VAL A 173 -4.92 7.95 -16.11
CA VAL A 173 -4.45 7.80 -14.72
C VAL A 173 -4.44 9.13 -13.99
N THR A 174 -4.03 10.21 -14.65
CA THR A 174 -4.01 11.57 -14.10
C THR A 174 -5.42 12.01 -13.72
N GLU A 175 -6.40 11.80 -14.61
CA GLU A 175 -7.80 12.15 -14.34
C GLU A 175 -8.37 11.35 -13.16
N ILE A 176 -8.11 10.05 -13.10
CA ILE A 176 -8.53 9.19 -11.99
C ILE A 176 -7.94 9.70 -10.67
N LEU A 177 -6.65 9.98 -10.63
CA LEU A 177 -5.98 10.47 -9.42
C LEU A 177 -6.49 11.85 -8.98
N HIS A 178 -6.79 12.75 -9.91
CA HIS A 178 -7.40 14.05 -9.59
C HIS A 178 -8.81 13.88 -8.99
N ASN A 179 -9.64 12.99 -9.54
CA ASN A 179 -10.97 12.68 -9.01
C ASN A 179 -10.90 12.08 -7.60
N ILE A 180 -9.93 11.19 -7.38
CA ILE A 180 -9.67 10.60 -6.05
C ILE A 180 -9.22 11.68 -5.08
N SER A 181 -8.24 12.52 -5.47
CA SER A 181 -7.71 13.60 -4.63
C SER A 181 -8.79 14.58 -4.22
N GLY A 182 -9.65 15.01 -5.16
CA GLY A 182 -10.79 15.87 -4.87
C GLY A 182 -11.78 15.25 -3.87
N THR A 183 -12.02 13.96 -3.98
CA THR A 183 -12.88 13.22 -3.04
C THR A 183 -12.24 13.12 -1.65
N LEU A 184 -10.96 12.78 -1.55
CA LEU A 184 -10.23 12.72 -0.29
C LEU A 184 -10.17 14.08 0.40
N GLN A 185 -9.98 15.17 -0.37
CA GLN A 185 -9.99 16.52 0.15
C GLN A 185 -11.33 16.86 0.81
N ASN A 186 -12.43 16.48 0.16
CA ASN A 186 -13.78 16.78 0.66
C ASN A 186 -14.15 16.00 1.92
N TYR A 187 -13.73 14.73 2.04
CA TYR A 187 -14.14 13.84 3.14
C TYR A 187 -13.15 13.81 4.31
N TYR A 188 -11.85 13.91 4.02
CA TYR A 188 -10.80 13.73 5.03
C TYR A 188 -9.90 14.95 5.19
N ASN A 189 -10.08 16.00 4.38
CA ASN A 189 -9.16 17.14 4.30
C ASN A 189 -7.71 16.70 4.03
N VAL A 190 -7.58 15.79 3.07
CA VAL A 190 -6.34 15.13 2.66
C VAL A 190 -6.13 15.38 1.18
N SER A 191 -4.92 15.74 0.78
CA SER A 191 -4.51 15.82 -0.62
C SER A 191 -3.53 14.72 -0.99
N LEU A 192 -3.35 14.50 -2.29
CA LEU A 192 -2.42 13.52 -2.84
C LEU A 192 -1.32 14.23 -3.62
N ARG A 193 -0.09 13.77 -3.41
CA ARG A 193 1.05 14.03 -4.28
C ARG A 193 1.45 12.72 -4.94
N CYS A 194 1.51 12.67 -6.26
CA CYS A 194 1.79 11.43 -6.99
C CYS A 194 2.73 11.66 -8.17
N GLY A 195 3.68 10.73 -8.35
CA GLY A 195 4.39 10.53 -9.58
C GLY A 195 3.77 9.35 -10.36
N ILE A 196 3.55 9.52 -11.66
CA ILE A 196 3.03 8.50 -12.57
C ILE A 196 4.18 8.02 -13.45
N GLY A 197 4.43 6.71 -13.46
CA GLY A 197 5.47 6.06 -14.25
C GLY A 197 5.08 5.85 -15.70
N ILE A 198 5.97 5.20 -16.44
CA ILE A 198 5.73 4.83 -17.82
C ILE A 198 4.80 3.61 -17.92
N PRO A 199 4.00 3.48 -19.00
CA PRO A 199 3.27 2.27 -19.27
C PRO A 199 4.22 1.13 -19.66
N VAL A 200 3.94 -0.07 -19.12
CA VAL A 200 4.68 -1.30 -19.41
C VAL A 200 3.70 -2.43 -19.75
N GLN A 201 4.14 -3.40 -20.56
CA GLN A 201 3.25 -4.40 -21.14
C GLN A 201 3.26 -5.75 -20.42
N THR A 202 4.28 -6.00 -19.61
CA THR A 202 4.42 -7.30 -18.93
C THR A 202 4.57 -7.11 -17.41
N PRO A 203 4.09 -8.07 -16.61
CA PRO A 203 4.27 -8.01 -15.17
C PRO A 203 5.74 -7.88 -14.74
N GLY A 204 6.67 -8.54 -15.44
CA GLY A 204 8.11 -8.49 -15.12
C GLY A 204 8.76 -7.11 -15.29
N THR A 205 8.10 -6.18 -16.01
CA THR A 205 8.57 -4.80 -16.21
C THR A 205 7.82 -3.77 -15.36
N ILE A 206 6.93 -4.21 -14.46
CA ILE A 206 6.21 -3.31 -13.54
C ILE A 206 7.18 -2.54 -12.64
N CYS A 207 8.29 -3.16 -12.26
CA CYS A 207 9.36 -2.51 -11.51
C CYS A 207 9.93 -1.27 -12.22
N ASP A 208 10.05 -1.28 -13.54
CA ASP A 208 10.53 -0.13 -14.32
C ASP A 208 9.54 1.04 -14.22
N SER A 209 8.23 0.76 -14.43
CA SER A 209 7.18 1.76 -14.27
C SER A 209 7.20 2.38 -12.86
N TYR A 210 7.38 1.56 -11.84
CA TYR A 210 7.47 2.01 -10.45
C TYR A 210 8.70 2.88 -10.19
N GLN A 211 9.86 2.52 -10.74
CA GLN A 211 11.08 3.33 -10.61
C GLN A 211 10.91 4.71 -11.27
N TYR A 212 10.29 4.79 -12.44
CA TYR A 212 9.99 6.06 -13.09
C TYR A 212 8.98 6.90 -12.30
N ALA A 213 7.93 6.27 -11.73
CA ALA A 213 6.97 6.95 -10.86
C ALA A 213 7.66 7.59 -9.65
N ARG A 214 8.58 6.88 -9.02
CA ARG A 214 9.38 7.39 -7.90
C ARG A 214 10.31 8.51 -8.30
N GLN A 215 10.99 8.38 -9.43
CA GLN A 215 11.90 9.40 -9.94
C GLN A 215 11.16 10.73 -10.19
N ILE A 216 9.98 10.69 -10.83
CA ILE A 216 9.21 11.90 -11.07
C ILE A 216 8.67 12.50 -9.76
N PHE A 217 8.24 11.66 -8.82
CA PHE A 217 7.81 12.11 -7.51
C PHE A 217 8.92 12.86 -6.76
N GLN A 218 10.14 12.34 -6.78
CA GLN A 218 11.31 12.97 -6.13
C GLN A 218 11.72 14.29 -6.76
N ASN A 219 11.56 14.41 -8.09
CA ASN A 219 11.94 15.62 -8.83
C ASN A 219 10.86 16.72 -8.83
N THR A 220 9.69 16.44 -8.26
CA THR A 220 8.57 17.37 -8.21
C THR A 220 8.56 18.10 -6.87
N GLU A 221 8.82 19.41 -6.87
CA GLU A 221 8.85 20.25 -5.67
C GLU A 221 7.45 20.70 -5.19
N SER A 222 6.42 20.55 -6.01
CA SER A 222 5.05 21.00 -5.68
C SER A 222 4.35 20.05 -4.71
N HIS A 223 3.78 20.60 -3.63
CA HIS A 223 3.18 19.82 -2.56
C HIS A 223 1.88 19.08 -2.94
N ASP A 224 1.16 19.48 -3.98
CA ASP A 224 -0.13 18.87 -4.35
C ASP A 224 -0.15 18.44 -5.83
N ALA A 225 1.01 18.07 -6.37
CA ALA A 225 1.13 17.75 -7.79
C ALA A 225 0.93 16.28 -8.10
N ILE A 226 0.12 16.02 -9.11
CA ILE A 226 0.04 14.72 -9.80
C ILE A 226 0.77 14.91 -11.13
N VAL A 227 1.94 14.29 -11.28
CA VAL A 227 2.84 14.53 -12.42
C VAL A 227 3.21 13.21 -13.07
N ALA A 228 3.07 13.14 -14.39
CA ALA A 228 3.48 12.00 -15.18
C ALA A 228 4.94 12.12 -15.63
N PHE A 229 5.58 10.99 -15.82
CA PHE A 229 6.92 10.90 -16.39
C PHE A 229 6.89 11.30 -17.87
N ASP A 230 7.66 12.34 -18.22
CA ASP A 230 7.83 12.79 -19.60
C ASP A 230 9.13 12.22 -20.19
N THR A 231 8.99 11.35 -21.18
CA THR A 231 10.11 10.72 -21.88
C THR A 231 10.95 11.71 -22.70
N GLY A 232 10.40 12.91 -23.03
CA GLY A 232 11.07 13.93 -23.84
C GLY A 232 12.16 14.72 -23.12
N HIS A 233 12.14 14.78 -21.78
CA HIS A 233 13.04 15.64 -20.99
C HIS A 233 13.98 14.89 -20.02
N SER A 234 13.95 13.54 -19.97
CA SER A 234 14.51 12.80 -18.84
C SER A 234 15.78 12.01 -19.12
N GLN A 235 16.31 11.98 -20.33
CA GLN A 235 17.50 11.14 -20.64
C GLN A 235 18.80 11.58 -19.94
N GLU A 236 18.92 12.81 -19.48
CA GLU A 236 20.17 13.30 -18.84
C GLU A 236 20.21 13.09 -17.31
N LYS A 237 19.07 12.95 -16.64
CA LYS A 237 19.02 12.81 -15.17
C LYS A 237 18.97 11.36 -14.66
N ALA A 238 18.67 10.40 -15.50
CA ALA A 238 18.58 8.99 -15.12
C ALA A 238 19.92 8.35 -14.68
N LYS A 239 21.05 9.00 -14.97
CA LYS A 239 22.39 8.49 -14.60
C LYS A 239 22.78 8.67 -13.13
N ASN A 240 22.02 9.42 -12.36
CA ASN A 240 22.28 9.69 -10.93
C ASN A 240 21.26 9.06 -10.00
N SER A 241 20.43 8.15 -10.46
CA SER A 241 19.50 7.43 -9.56
C SER A 241 20.28 6.39 -8.75
N PHE A 242 20.06 6.45 -7.47
CA PHE A 242 20.56 5.55 -6.46
C PHE A 242 19.95 4.15 -6.68
N ASN A 243 20.68 3.25 -7.31
CA ASN A 243 20.10 1.96 -7.67
C ASN A 243 20.56 0.85 -6.73
N ILE A 244 19.72 0.51 -5.78
CA ILE A 244 19.97 -0.59 -4.83
C ILE A 244 19.95 -1.96 -5.53
N SER A 245 19.42 -2.05 -6.73
CA SER A 245 19.41 -3.30 -7.51
C SER A 245 20.80 -3.84 -7.78
N LEU A 246 21.84 -2.98 -7.74
CA LEU A 246 23.24 -3.39 -7.84
C LEU A 246 23.66 -4.34 -6.71
N PHE A 247 23.05 -4.19 -5.52
CA PHE A 247 23.36 -4.98 -4.33
C PHE A 247 22.37 -6.12 -4.08
N LYS A 248 21.31 -6.23 -4.93
CA LYS A 248 20.25 -7.23 -4.77
C LYS A 248 20.81 -8.65 -4.65
N ASN A 249 21.70 -9.04 -5.56
CA ASN A 249 22.24 -10.40 -5.59
C ASN A 249 23.07 -10.71 -4.34
N ASP A 250 23.86 -9.74 -3.86
CA ASP A 250 24.68 -9.92 -2.67
C ASP A 250 23.82 -9.94 -1.40
N LEU A 251 22.80 -9.11 -1.31
CA LEU A 251 21.82 -9.14 -0.22
C LEU A 251 21.04 -10.46 -0.21
N THR A 252 20.51 -10.89 -1.35
CA THR A 252 19.77 -12.15 -1.47
C THR A 252 20.65 -13.31 -1.02
N ARG A 253 21.89 -13.42 -1.54
CA ARG A 253 22.84 -14.46 -1.17
C ARG A 253 23.17 -14.41 0.33
N ALA A 254 23.39 -13.24 0.91
CA ALA A 254 23.68 -13.08 2.32
C ALA A 254 22.56 -13.64 3.22
N PHE A 255 21.30 -13.38 2.86
CA PHE A 255 20.13 -13.86 3.60
C PHE A 255 19.86 -15.35 3.38
N GLU A 256 20.03 -15.87 2.15
CA GLU A 256 19.81 -17.29 1.83
C GLU A 256 20.89 -18.21 2.41
N GLU A 257 22.15 -17.78 2.36
CA GLU A 257 23.29 -18.54 2.89
C GLU A 257 23.52 -18.30 4.38
N TYR A 258 22.76 -17.38 5.02
CA TYR A 258 22.95 -16.93 6.40
C TYR A 258 24.39 -16.46 6.64
N ASP A 259 24.98 -15.74 5.67
CA ASP A 259 26.37 -15.27 5.73
C ASP A 259 26.44 -13.82 6.26
N PRO A 260 26.83 -13.63 7.54
CA PRO A 260 26.90 -12.30 8.15
C PRO A 260 28.01 -11.43 7.55
N ASP A 261 29.09 -12.03 7.03
CA ASP A 261 30.20 -11.25 6.46
C ASP A 261 29.79 -10.63 5.12
N ILE A 262 29.09 -11.37 4.27
CA ILE A 262 28.53 -10.84 3.01
C ILE A 262 27.51 -9.74 3.34
N LEU A 263 26.60 -9.96 4.29
CA LEU A 263 25.61 -8.99 4.68
C LEU A 263 26.28 -7.70 5.16
N HIS A 264 27.21 -7.80 6.10
CA HIS A 264 27.91 -6.66 6.67
C HIS A 264 28.66 -5.84 5.60
N ASN A 265 29.41 -6.51 4.71
CA ASN A 265 30.16 -5.86 3.64
C ASN A 265 29.22 -5.15 2.64
N THR A 266 28.11 -5.78 2.30
CA THR A 266 27.13 -5.21 1.36
C THR A 266 26.45 -3.98 1.98
N ILE A 267 26.01 -4.06 3.23
CA ILE A 267 25.42 -2.92 3.96
C ILE A 267 26.43 -1.78 4.11
N GLN A 268 27.69 -2.10 4.41
CA GLN A 268 28.74 -1.07 4.50
C GLN A 268 28.92 -0.34 3.16
N SER A 269 28.94 -1.08 2.04
CA SER A 269 29.03 -0.49 0.71
C SER A 269 27.84 0.42 0.39
N ILE A 270 26.64 0.02 0.80
CA ILE A 270 25.42 0.83 0.67
C ILE A 270 25.52 2.09 1.54
N CYS A 271 25.97 1.97 2.77
CA CYS A 271 26.16 3.11 3.68
C CYS A 271 27.21 4.10 3.16
N ASP A 272 28.29 3.62 2.54
CA ASP A 272 29.31 4.47 1.95
C ASP A 272 28.73 5.24 0.76
N LEU A 273 27.94 4.56 -0.07
CA LEU A 273 27.22 5.21 -1.18
C LEU A 273 26.25 6.29 -0.67
N PHE A 274 25.58 6.09 0.48
CA PHE A 274 24.73 7.10 1.11
C PHE A 274 25.54 8.31 1.57
N ARG A 275 26.71 8.12 2.16
CA ARG A 275 27.59 9.21 2.61
C ARG A 275 28.08 10.08 1.45
N ASP A 276 28.31 9.48 0.28
CA ASP A 276 28.72 10.22 -0.90
C ASP A 276 27.59 11.11 -1.47
N HIS A 277 26.33 10.86 -1.05
CA HIS A 277 25.14 11.56 -1.55
C HIS A 277 24.25 12.11 -0.41
N PRO A 278 24.75 13.00 0.45
CA PRO A 278 24.02 13.44 1.66
C PRO A 278 22.71 14.20 1.38
N GLY A 279 22.54 14.74 0.18
CA GLY A 279 21.31 15.41 -0.26
C GLY A 279 20.18 14.44 -0.68
N HIS A 280 20.46 13.14 -0.76
CA HIS A 280 19.51 12.15 -1.29
C HIS A 280 18.82 11.34 -0.17
N TYR A 281 18.35 12.04 0.87
CA TYR A 281 17.71 11.41 2.03
C TYR A 281 16.55 10.49 1.67
N VAL A 282 15.63 10.93 0.80
CA VAL A 282 14.46 10.12 0.42
C VAL A 282 14.89 8.81 -0.26
N GLN A 283 15.92 8.86 -1.10
CA GLN A 283 16.47 7.67 -1.76
C GLN A 283 17.14 6.73 -0.76
N ALA A 284 17.86 7.27 0.23
CA ALA A 284 18.48 6.47 1.28
C ALA A 284 17.43 5.79 2.17
N LEU A 285 16.38 6.54 2.56
CA LEU A 285 15.27 6.00 3.33
C LEU A 285 14.57 4.85 2.61
N ASP A 286 14.34 5.03 1.34
CA ASP A 286 13.68 4.06 0.49
C ASP A 286 14.55 2.82 0.25
N ALA A 287 15.83 3.00 0.04
CA ALA A 287 16.79 1.90 -0.04
C ALA A 287 16.83 1.09 1.27
N ALA A 288 16.83 1.76 2.42
CA ALA A 288 16.77 1.10 3.72
C ALA A 288 15.44 0.35 3.91
N SER A 289 14.32 0.91 3.46
CA SER A 289 13.02 0.24 3.47
C SER A 289 13.03 -1.03 2.62
N ASN A 290 13.67 -0.99 1.45
CA ASN A 290 13.80 -2.16 0.58
C ASN A 290 14.63 -3.27 1.22
N ILE A 291 15.73 -2.93 1.91
CA ILE A 291 16.54 -3.89 2.66
C ILE A 291 15.72 -4.53 3.80
N LEU A 292 14.98 -3.72 4.54
CA LEU A 292 14.09 -4.19 5.59
C LEU A 292 13.05 -5.19 5.05
N TYR A 293 12.36 -4.84 3.96
CA TYR A 293 11.37 -5.73 3.35
C TYR A 293 11.98 -6.98 2.74
N LEU A 294 13.16 -6.87 2.13
CA LEU A 294 13.89 -8.02 1.63
C LEU A 294 14.24 -8.99 2.76
N SER A 295 14.72 -8.47 3.90
CA SER A 295 15.02 -9.28 5.08
C SER A 295 13.77 -9.99 5.61
N ILE A 296 12.65 -9.28 5.76
CA ILE A 296 11.37 -9.87 6.16
C ILE A 296 10.93 -10.96 5.18
N SER A 297 11.23 -10.76 3.88
CA SER A 297 10.81 -11.64 2.81
C SER A 297 11.61 -12.93 2.74
N LEU A 298 12.92 -12.88 2.93
CA LEU A 298 13.84 -14.02 2.74
C LEU A 298 14.05 -14.83 4.02
N LEU A 299 13.94 -14.20 5.19
CA LEU A 299 14.09 -14.93 6.45
C LEU A 299 12.82 -15.71 6.80
N GLN A 300 13.01 -16.96 7.27
CA GLN A 300 11.91 -17.73 7.86
C GLN A 300 11.45 -17.01 9.13
N ASP A 301 10.15 -16.71 9.24
CA ASP A 301 9.58 -15.87 10.32
C ASP A 301 10.18 -14.45 10.41
N GLY A 302 10.61 -13.89 9.26
CA GLY A 302 11.36 -12.62 9.19
C GLY A 302 10.68 -11.45 9.89
N GLU A 303 9.34 -11.34 9.82
CA GLU A 303 8.61 -10.28 10.54
C GLU A 303 8.76 -10.42 12.05
N SER A 304 8.71 -11.63 12.58
CA SER A 304 8.90 -11.89 14.01
C SER A 304 10.33 -11.60 14.46
N ILE A 305 11.32 -11.98 13.64
CA ILE A 305 12.74 -11.74 13.88
C ILE A 305 13.00 -10.23 13.89
N VAL A 306 12.59 -9.51 12.86
CA VAL A 306 12.77 -8.06 12.75
C VAL A 306 12.06 -7.33 13.87
N SER A 307 10.82 -7.69 14.20
CA SER A 307 10.10 -7.10 15.33
C SER A 307 10.81 -7.37 16.66
N GLY A 308 11.45 -8.52 16.82
CA GLY A 308 12.24 -8.86 18.00
C GLY A 308 13.48 -7.99 18.17
N PHE A 309 14.16 -7.65 17.08
CA PHE A 309 15.31 -6.73 17.08
C PHE A 309 14.96 -5.34 17.60
N PHE A 310 13.77 -4.87 17.29
CA PHE A 310 13.27 -3.54 17.68
C PHE A 310 12.31 -3.58 18.86
N ALA A 311 12.31 -4.63 19.68
CA ALA A 311 11.36 -4.80 20.79
C ALA A 311 11.47 -3.66 21.84
N ASP A 312 12.64 -3.07 22.01
CA ASP A 312 12.88 -1.97 22.95
C ASP A 312 12.56 -0.58 22.35
N ASP A 313 12.31 -0.48 21.05
CA ASP A 313 11.93 0.76 20.38
C ASP A 313 10.39 0.90 20.40
N PRO A 314 9.83 2.00 20.93
CA PRO A 314 8.38 2.21 20.96
C PRO A 314 7.71 2.16 19.58
N ASP A 315 8.45 2.49 18.53
CA ASP A 315 7.98 2.49 17.15
C ASP A 315 8.39 1.23 16.39
N GLY A 316 9.16 0.35 17.02
CA GLY A 316 9.69 -0.86 16.41
C GLY A 316 10.56 -0.53 15.18
N TYR A 317 10.58 -1.42 14.19
CA TYR A 317 11.31 -1.18 12.94
C TYR A 317 10.77 0.02 12.12
N ARG A 318 9.57 0.53 12.45
CA ARG A 318 8.99 1.75 11.83
C ARG A 318 9.73 3.02 12.23
N SER A 319 10.61 2.97 13.24
CA SER A 319 11.52 4.06 13.58
C SER A 319 12.39 4.48 12.39
N LEU A 320 12.60 3.61 11.39
CA LEU A 320 13.21 3.98 10.11
C LEU A 320 12.54 5.22 9.48
N TYR A 321 11.20 5.28 9.47
CA TYR A 321 10.45 6.37 8.83
C TYR A 321 10.41 7.67 9.64
N LYS A 322 10.95 7.66 10.85
CA LYS A 322 11.12 8.85 11.70
C LYS A 322 12.52 9.48 11.57
N GLN A 323 13.39 8.85 10.81
CA GLN A 323 14.71 9.41 10.53
C GLN A 323 14.53 10.71 9.73
N SER A 324 15.39 11.68 9.92
CA SER A 324 15.25 13.02 9.33
C SER A 324 16.34 13.37 8.32
N ASN A 325 17.39 12.55 8.22
CA ASN A 325 18.51 12.77 7.32
C ASN A 325 19.23 11.45 6.99
N VAL A 326 20.15 11.50 6.03
CA VAL A 326 20.93 10.35 5.56
C VAL A 326 21.74 9.70 6.66
N ASP A 327 22.38 10.47 7.53
CA ASP A 327 23.21 9.93 8.61
C ASP A 327 22.40 9.09 9.61
N HIS A 328 21.18 9.52 9.91
CA HIS A 328 20.26 8.76 10.77
C HIS A 328 19.79 7.47 10.11
N VAL A 329 19.54 7.48 8.80
CA VAL A 329 19.21 6.25 8.04
C VAL A 329 20.39 5.28 8.05
N ILE A 330 21.62 5.77 7.88
CA ILE A 330 22.83 4.95 7.99
C ILE A 330 22.96 4.31 9.39
N GLN A 331 22.76 5.08 10.45
CA GLN A 331 22.81 4.58 11.82
C GLN A 331 21.75 3.50 12.06
N TRP A 332 20.54 3.72 11.55
CA TRP A 332 19.47 2.74 11.64
C TRP A 332 19.81 1.44 10.91
N LEU A 333 20.35 1.53 9.68
CA LEU A 333 20.78 0.35 8.90
C LEU A 333 21.92 -0.41 9.60
N GLN A 334 22.90 0.31 10.13
CA GLN A 334 24.02 -0.30 10.86
C GLN A 334 23.54 -1.02 12.13
N PHE A 335 22.57 -0.45 12.84
CA PHE A 335 21.94 -1.11 13.98
C PHE A 335 21.15 -2.36 13.55
N PHE A 336 20.41 -2.28 12.44
CA PHE A 336 19.59 -3.37 11.95
C PHE A 336 20.41 -4.59 11.47
N CYS A 337 21.63 -4.38 10.98
CA CYS A 337 22.49 -5.42 10.39
C CYS A 337 23.70 -5.79 11.28
N GLY A 338 23.85 -5.22 12.45
CA GLY A 338 24.93 -5.50 13.42
C GLY A 338 24.46 -6.41 14.51
#